data_b760f597f9ed7d472b1c45008b34b5e7
#
_entry.id   b760f597f9ed7d472b1c45008b34b5e7
#
_cell.length_a   1.000
_cell.length_b   1.000
_cell.length_c   1.000
_cell.angle_alpha   90.00
_cell.angle_beta   90.00
_cell.angle_gamma   90.00
#
_symmetry.space_group_name_H-M   'P 1'
#
loop_
_entity.id
_entity.type
_entity.pdbx_description
1 polymer ?
#
loop_
_entity_poly.entity_id
_entity_poly.type
_entity_poly.pdbx_seq_one_letter_code
_entity_poly.pdbx_strand_id
1 'polypeptide(L)'
;ESHEVVTFKFDNDPENQAYRLQNGHENFPKTDLNGLVEGMIKIPVMKASDLLSRQGSQNGWLTYRAAEKEHSGTGRVRLIEPTGLSVISDIDDTMKITEIPAGLKVVVRNTFFRDFMATPEMAKMYQGWNDASFHYVSGSPWQLYGSLSQFLFSEKGGFPEGTFHMKNVRKNLLSPNTWEDLQELVTNENTTFEQKMAQIS
;
A
#
# COMPACT_ATOMS: atom_id res chain seq x y z
N GLU A 1 7.10 1.53 16.02
CA GLU A 1 7.80 0.74 17.04
C GLU A 1 7.90 -0.71 16.59
N SER A 2 8.89 -1.45 17.06
CA SER A 2 9.12 -2.83 16.66
C SER A 2 8.66 -3.80 17.77
N HIS A 3 8.23 -5.00 17.34
CA HIS A 3 7.81 -6.09 18.24
C HIS A 3 6.52 -5.83 19.02
N GLU A 4 5.62 -5.00 18.47
CA GLU A 4 4.33 -4.69 19.10
C GLU A 4 3.17 -5.37 18.37
N VAL A 5 2.14 -5.75 19.13
CA VAL A 5 0.87 -6.24 18.60
C VAL A 5 -0.02 -5.05 18.33
N VAL A 6 -0.31 -4.79 17.06
CA VAL A 6 -1.18 -3.66 16.67
C VAL A 6 -2.65 -4.00 16.92
N THR A 7 -3.32 -3.10 17.62
CA THR A 7 -4.77 -3.14 17.82
C THR A 7 -5.41 -1.98 17.07
N PHE A 8 -6.50 -2.24 16.36
CA PHE A 8 -7.22 -1.20 15.61
C PHE A 8 -8.73 -1.35 15.76
N LYS A 9 -9.44 -0.28 15.44
CA LYS A 9 -10.90 -0.20 15.48
C LYS A 9 -11.41 0.40 14.19
N PHE A 10 -12.53 -0.10 13.70
CA PHE A 10 -13.22 0.53 12.58
C PHE A 10 -13.93 1.80 13.04
N ASP A 11 -13.92 2.81 12.21
CA ASP A 11 -14.65 4.04 12.47
C ASP A 11 -16.15 3.79 12.44
N ASN A 12 -16.89 4.53 13.28
CA ASN A 12 -18.34 4.42 13.41
C ASN A 12 -18.85 3.02 13.81
N ASP A 13 -17.99 2.17 14.38
CA ASP A 13 -18.43 0.89 14.95
C ASP A 13 -19.16 1.14 16.26
N PRO A 14 -20.50 0.83 16.36
CA PRO A 14 -21.27 1.08 17.57
C PRO A 14 -20.81 0.23 18.76
N GLU A 15 -20.21 -0.93 18.49
CA GLU A 15 -19.67 -1.82 19.53
C GLU A 15 -18.27 -1.38 19.98
N ASN A 16 -17.65 -0.44 19.27
CA ASN A 16 -16.29 0.02 19.51
C ASN A 16 -15.28 -1.15 19.63
N GLN A 17 -15.51 -2.20 18.83
CA GLN A 17 -14.76 -3.45 18.91
C GLN A 17 -13.31 -3.23 18.50
N ALA A 18 -12.39 -3.78 19.29
CA ALA A 18 -10.98 -3.81 18.97
C ALA A 18 -10.63 -5.09 18.21
N TYR A 19 -9.88 -4.93 17.13
CA TYR A 19 -9.41 -6.00 16.28
C TYR A 19 -7.89 -6.13 16.36
N ARG A 20 -7.41 -7.35 16.19
CA ARG A 20 -5.99 -7.68 16.05
C ARG A 20 -5.80 -8.56 14.84
N LEU A 21 -4.69 -8.39 14.14
CA LEU A 21 -4.31 -9.27 13.06
C LEU A 21 -4.02 -10.68 13.58
N GLN A 22 -4.27 -11.68 12.75
CA GLN A 22 -3.99 -13.09 13.01
C GLN A 22 -3.17 -13.64 11.84
N ASN A 23 -2.27 -14.55 12.10
CA ASN A 23 -1.42 -15.18 11.08
C ASN A 23 -1.65 -16.68 11.05
N GLY A 24 -2.79 -17.20 10.88
CA GLY A 24 -3.08 -18.64 10.74
C GLY A 24 -2.69 -19.56 11.91
N HIS A 25 -1.93 -19.06 12.89
CA HIS A 25 -1.54 -19.66 14.15
C HIS A 25 -2.12 -18.83 15.30
N GLU A 26 -2.18 -19.36 16.50
CA GLU A 26 -2.81 -18.71 17.65
C GLU A 26 -2.11 -17.41 18.12
N ASN A 27 -0.94 -17.09 17.59
CA ASN A 27 -0.17 -15.92 17.99
C ASN A 27 -0.50 -14.69 17.13
N PHE A 28 -0.79 -13.58 17.78
CA PHE A 28 -0.93 -12.29 17.12
C PHE A 28 0.43 -11.86 16.55
N PRO A 29 0.52 -11.56 15.23
CA PRO A 29 1.76 -11.10 14.65
C PRO A 29 2.17 -9.76 15.27
N LYS A 30 3.48 -9.59 15.45
CA LYS A 30 4.10 -8.36 15.95
C LYS A 30 4.74 -7.61 14.79
N THR A 31 4.82 -6.30 14.96
CA THR A 31 5.55 -5.46 14.01
C THR A 31 7.02 -5.89 13.90
N ASP A 32 7.56 -5.84 12.69
CA ASP A 32 8.98 -6.02 12.44
C ASP A 32 9.82 -4.79 12.86
N LEU A 33 11.11 -4.80 12.54
CA LEU A 33 12.02 -3.69 12.84
C LEU A 33 11.68 -2.39 12.12
N ASN A 34 10.88 -2.45 11.06
CA ASN A 34 10.39 -1.28 10.31
C ASN A 34 9.01 -0.81 10.78
N GLY A 35 8.44 -1.48 11.79
CA GLY A 35 7.08 -1.20 12.26
C GLY A 35 5.98 -1.78 11.38
N LEU A 36 6.30 -2.67 10.43
CA LEU A 36 5.32 -3.32 9.57
C LEU A 36 4.81 -4.61 10.22
N VAL A 37 3.53 -4.91 10.00
CA VAL A 37 2.88 -6.15 10.44
C VAL A 37 1.92 -6.63 9.36
N GLU A 38 1.93 -7.93 9.14
CA GLU A 38 1.02 -8.60 8.20
C GLU A 38 0.17 -9.64 8.92
N GLY A 39 -1.07 -9.77 8.47
CA GLY A 39 -1.99 -10.74 9.02
C GLY A 39 -3.39 -10.58 8.45
N MET A 40 -4.31 -11.38 8.96
CA MET A 40 -5.71 -11.38 8.54
C MET A 40 -6.62 -11.11 9.73
N ILE A 41 -7.78 -10.55 9.44
CA ILE A 41 -8.93 -10.55 10.34
C ILE A 41 -10.13 -11.18 9.63
N LYS A 42 -11.00 -11.81 10.40
CA LYS A 42 -12.28 -12.32 9.89
C LYS A 42 -13.39 -11.48 10.47
N ILE A 43 -14.19 -10.88 9.61
CA ILE A 43 -15.36 -10.08 9.99
C ILE A 43 -16.59 -10.73 9.35
N PRO A 44 -17.68 -10.95 10.11
CA PRO A 44 -18.93 -11.43 9.51
C PRO A 44 -19.43 -10.47 8.43
N VAL A 45 -19.98 -11.01 7.35
CA VAL A 45 -20.45 -10.21 6.20
C VAL A 45 -21.47 -9.15 6.64
N MET A 46 -22.38 -9.50 7.53
CA MET A 46 -23.36 -8.53 8.06
C MET A 46 -22.70 -7.37 8.82
N LYS A 47 -21.66 -7.65 9.60
CA LYS A 47 -20.90 -6.61 10.30
C LYS A 47 -20.14 -5.71 9.32
N ALA A 48 -19.54 -6.30 8.30
CA ALA A 48 -18.83 -5.55 7.26
C ALA A 48 -19.78 -4.62 6.48
N SER A 49 -20.96 -5.11 6.12
CA SER A 49 -22.01 -4.33 5.45
C SER A 49 -22.56 -3.19 6.35
N ASP A 50 -22.79 -3.44 7.64
CA ASP A 50 -23.20 -2.41 8.59
C ASP A 50 -22.14 -1.31 8.73
N LEU A 51 -20.86 -1.69 8.83
CA LEU A 51 -19.75 -0.73 8.90
C LEU A 51 -19.66 0.13 7.64
N LEU A 52 -19.78 -0.46 6.44
CA LEU A 52 -19.79 0.30 5.19
C LEU A 52 -20.91 1.33 5.17
N SER A 53 -22.12 0.91 5.56
CA SER A 53 -23.29 1.79 5.63
C SER A 53 -23.08 2.93 6.62
N ARG A 54 -22.58 2.65 7.81
CA ARG A 54 -22.33 3.66 8.86
C ARG A 54 -21.24 4.65 8.51
N GLN A 55 -20.26 4.21 7.75
CA GLN A 55 -19.20 5.08 7.25
C GLN A 55 -19.58 5.84 5.97
N GLY A 56 -20.77 5.56 5.39
CA GLY A 56 -21.22 6.15 4.13
C GLY A 56 -20.35 5.75 2.95
N SER A 57 -19.71 4.60 3.01
CA SER A 57 -18.81 4.11 1.98
C SER A 57 -19.59 3.68 0.73
N GLN A 58 -19.27 4.29 -0.41
CA GLN A 58 -19.87 3.93 -1.70
C GLN A 58 -19.03 2.93 -2.51
N ASN A 59 -17.72 2.85 -2.21
CA ASN A 59 -16.74 2.10 -3.01
C ASN A 59 -16.09 0.94 -2.26
N GLY A 60 -16.73 0.44 -1.20
CA GLY A 60 -16.23 -0.68 -0.41
C GLY A 60 -15.06 -0.35 0.53
N TRP A 61 -14.67 0.92 0.68
CA TRP A 61 -13.62 1.32 1.59
C TRP A 61 -14.12 1.45 3.03
N LEU A 62 -13.46 0.75 3.94
CA LEU A 62 -13.61 0.92 5.38
C LEU A 62 -12.40 1.63 5.97
N THR A 63 -12.65 2.64 6.77
CA THR A 63 -11.63 3.36 7.52
C THR A 63 -11.51 2.75 8.92
N TYR A 64 -10.27 2.61 9.35
CA TYR A 64 -9.94 2.16 10.70
C TYR A 64 -8.83 3.04 11.29
N ARG A 65 -8.70 3.01 12.60
CA ARG A 65 -7.67 3.72 13.34
C ARG A 65 -6.94 2.79 14.31
N ALA A 66 -5.66 3.05 14.53
CA ALA A 66 -4.90 2.41 15.60
C ALA A 66 -5.56 2.76 16.96
N ALA A 67 -5.69 1.75 17.82
CA ALA A 67 -6.42 1.88 19.10
C ALA A 67 -5.48 2.16 20.28
N GLU A 68 -4.22 2.45 20.04
CA GLU A 68 -3.21 2.66 21.07
C GLU A 68 -3.15 4.13 21.52
N LYS A 69 -2.84 4.33 22.82
CA LYS A 69 -2.93 5.66 23.43
C LYS A 69 -1.86 6.64 22.95
N GLU A 70 -0.73 6.14 22.51
CA GLU A 70 0.45 6.95 22.16
C GLU A 70 0.64 7.12 20.65
N HIS A 71 -0.06 6.31 19.82
CA HIS A 71 0.07 6.34 18.38
C HIS A 71 -1.29 6.37 17.71
N SER A 72 -1.57 7.46 17.01
CA SER A 72 -2.79 7.60 16.22
C SER A 72 -2.44 7.43 14.74
N GLY A 73 -2.81 6.31 14.15
CA GLY A 73 -2.73 6.09 12.72
C GLY A 73 -4.12 5.79 12.16
N THR A 74 -4.42 6.31 10.99
CA THR A 74 -5.63 5.97 10.24
C THR A 74 -5.25 5.18 9.01
N GLY A 75 -5.96 4.11 8.73
CA GLY A 75 -5.80 3.29 7.55
C GLY A 75 -7.13 3.00 6.88
N ARG A 76 -7.06 2.45 5.69
CA ARG A 76 -8.23 2.05 4.92
C ARG A 76 -8.05 0.64 4.38
N VAL A 77 -9.11 -0.14 4.38
CA VAL A 77 -9.18 -1.47 3.76
C VAL A 77 -10.35 -1.49 2.78
N ARG A 78 -10.15 -2.06 1.60
CA ARG A 78 -11.22 -2.20 0.61
C ARG A 78 -11.83 -3.59 0.68
N LEU A 79 -13.15 -3.64 0.85
CA LEU A 79 -13.92 -4.85 0.66
C LEU A 79 -14.24 -4.97 -0.82
N ILE A 80 -13.86 -6.07 -1.43
CA ILE A 80 -14.10 -6.36 -2.84
C ILE A 80 -15.05 -7.54 -2.96
N GLU A 81 -15.88 -7.51 -3.98
CA GLU A 81 -16.78 -8.60 -4.28
C GLU A 81 -15.98 -9.85 -4.72
N PRO A 82 -16.49 -11.06 -4.46
CA PRO A 82 -15.81 -12.29 -4.83
C PRO A 82 -15.69 -12.51 -6.34
N THR A 83 -16.43 -11.72 -7.13
CA THR A 83 -16.42 -11.74 -8.58
C THR A 83 -16.28 -10.31 -9.11
N GLY A 84 -15.58 -10.13 -10.21
CA GLY A 84 -15.37 -8.81 -10.81
C GLY A 84 -14.01 -8.71 -11.50
N LEU A 85 -13.66 -7.52 -11.91
CA LEU A 85 -12.36 -7.22 -12.53
C LEU A 85 -11.39 -6.67 -11.48
N SER A 86 -10.27 -7.34 -11.29
CA SER A 86 -9.11 -6.81 -10.57
C SER A 86 -8.00 -6.45 -11.55
N VAL A 87 -7.52 -5.23 -11.45
CA VAL A 87 -6.39 -4.73 -12.25
C VAL A 87 -5.17 -4.64 -11.36
N ILE A 88 -4.16 -5.45 -11.65
CA ILE A 88 -2.86 -5.40 -10.98
C ILE A 88 -1.92 -4.61 -11.88
N SER A 89 -1.37 -3.54 -11.37
CA SER A 89 -0.50 -2.64 -12.12
C SER A 89 0.79 -2.34 -11.39
N ASP A 90 1.89 -2.34 -12.13
CA ASP A 90 3.14 -1.77 -11.68
C ASP A 90 3.07 -0.24 -11.65
N ILE A 91 3.83 0.39 -10.76
CA ILE A 91 3.89 1.85 -10.62
C ILE A 91 5.03 2.45 -11.41
N ASP A 92 6.27 1.94 -11.21
CA ASP A 92 7.48 2.56 -11.73
C ASP A 92 7.62 2.33 -13.25
N ASP A 93 7.79 3.42 -14.00
CA ASP A 93 7.81 3.48 -15.48
C ASP A 93 6.54 2.93 -16.17
N THR A 94 5.50 2.60 -15.40
CA THR A 94 4.17 2.26 -15.90
C THR A 94 3.19 3.39 -15.66
N MET A 95 3.01 3.82 -14.44
CA MET A 95 2.10 4.91 -14.04
C MET A 95 2.85 6.22 -13.77
N LYS A 96 4.07 6.11 -13.26
CA LYS A 96 4.97 7.19 -12.90
C LYS A 96 6.26 7.08 -13.69
N ILE A 97 6.70 8.17 -14.29
CA ILE A 97 7.97 8.24 -15.01
C ILE A 97 9.11 8.23 -13.98
N THR A 98 9.86 7.14 -13.95
CA THR A 98 11.01 6.94 -13.06
C THR A 98 12.33 6.98 -13.82
N GLU A 99 12.31 6.62 -15.12
CA GLU A 99 13.45 6.53 -16.00
C GLU A 99 14.51 5.51 -15.50
N ILE A 100 14.05 4.34 -15.05
CA ILE A 100 14.92 3.25 -14.54
C ILE A 100 16.06 2.93 -15.52
N PRO A 101 15.83 2.83 -16.85
CA PRO A 101 16.91 2.58 -17.81
C PRO A 101 17.95 3.70 -17.91
N ALA A 102 17.64 4.92 -17.46
CA ALA A 102 18.57 6.06 -17.51
C ALA A 102 19.64 6.05 -16.41
N GLY A 103 19.60 5.06 -15.53
CA GLY A 103 20.60 4.79 -14.50
C GLY A 103 20.25 5.35 -13.12
N LEU A 104 20.93 4.81 -12.12
CA LEU A 104 20.63 4.99 -10.69
C LEU A 104 20.50 6.45 -10.23
N LYS A 105 21.39 7.33 -10.70
CA LYS A 105 21.35 8.76 -10.31
C LYS A 105 20.06 9.45 -10.74
N VAL A 106 19.54 9.07 -11.93
CA VAL A 106 18.28 9.63 -12.46
C VAL A 106 17.11 9.08 -11.68
N VAL A 107 17.09 7.78 -11.41
CA VAL A 107 16.06 7.10 -10.61
C VAL A 107 15.95 7.72 -9.22
N VAL A 108 17.07 7.84 -8.50
CA VAL A 108 17.09 8.45 -7.16
C VAL A 108 16.59 9.88 -7.20
N ARG A 109 17.03 10.68 -8.16
CA ARG A 109 16.57 12.05 -8.33
C ARG A 109 15.07 12.12 -8.60
N ASN A 110 14.52 11.27 -9.46
CA ASN A 110 13.12 11.25 -9.83
C ASN A 110 12.23 10.67 -8.72
N THR A 111 12.80 9.82 -7.86
CA THR A 111 12.06 9.19 -6.76
C THR A 111 12.03 10.05 -5.49
N PHE A 112 13.11 10.77 -5.19
CA PHE A 112 13.25 11.48 -3.91
C PHE A 112 13.33 13.01 -4.02
N PHE A 113 13.70 13.56 -5.19
CA PHE A 113 14.03 14.98 -5.31
C PHE A 113 13.25 15.72 -6.41
N ARG A 114 12.38 15.06 -7.13
CA ARG A 114 11.52 15.68 -8.14
C ARG A 114 10.05 15.41 -7.87
N ASP A 115 9.21 16.31 -8.34
CA ASP A 115 7.78 16.05 -8.44
C ASP A 115 7.55 14.83 -9.35
N PHE A 116 6.70 13.93 -8.90
CA PHE A 116 6.30 12.80 -9.70
C PHE A 116 5.53 13.25 -10.94
N MET A 117 5.80 12.59 -12.06
CA MET A 117 5.09 12.83 -13.32
C MET A 117 4.38 11.55 -13.74
N ALA A 118 3.10 11.67 -14.07
CA ALA A 118 2.33 10.56 -14.61
C ALA A 118 2.76 10.21 -16.04
N THR A 119 2.74 8.91 -16.35
CA THR A 119 2.87 8.44 -17.72
C THR A 119 1.68 8.93 -18.52
N PRO A 120 1.88 9.61 -19.66
CA PRO A 120 0.78 10.17 -20.46
C PRO A 120 -0.28 9.13 -20.80
N GLU A 121 -1.56 9.54 -20.76
CA GLU A 121 -2.75 8.76 -21.11
C GLU A 121 -3.05 7.54 -20.20
N MET A 122 -2.12 7.08 -19.35
CA MET A 122 -2.34 5.90 -18.51
C MET A 122 -3.47 6.10 -17.51
N ALA A 123 -3.52 7.24 -16.83
CA ALA A 123 -4.58 7.52 -15.86
C ALA A 123 -5.96 7.50 -16.53
N LYS A 124 -6.09 8.09 -17.73
CA LYS A 124 -7.32 8.11 -18.50
C LYS A 124 -7.76 6.70 -18.91
N MET A 125 -6.81 5.85 -19.32
CA MET A 125 -7.09 4.47 -19.64
C MET A 125 -7.63 3.71 -18.41
N TYR A 126 -7.02 3.90 -17.24
CA TYR A 126 -7.46 3.24 -16.00
C TYR A 126 -8.82 3.74 -15.53
N GLN A 127 -9.09 5.04 -15.66
CA GLN A 127 -10.41 5.62 -15.38
C GLN A 127 -11.53 5.02 -16.26
N GLY A 128 -11.20 4.48 -17.43
CA GLY A 128 -12.15 3.79 -18.30
C GLY A 128 -12.65 2.45 -17.73
N TRP A 129 -12.00 1.87 -16.73
CA TRP A 129 -12.42 0.62 -16.06
C TRP A 129 -13.18 0.93 -14.77
N ASN A 130 -14.37 1.49 -14.88
CA ASN A 130 -15.15 2.05 -13.76
C ASN A 130 -15.47 1.08 -12.63
N ASP A 131 -15.62 -0.23 -12.94
CA ASP A 131 -16.01 -1.26 -11.96
C ASP A 131 -14.81 -2.12 -11.50
N ALA A 132 -13.60 -1.75 -11.87
CA ALA A 132 -12.42 -2.51 -11.51
C ALA A 132 -11.93 -2.20 -10.08
N SER A 133 -11.39 -3.21 -9.43
CA SER A 133 -10.58 -3.05 -8.24
C SER A 133 -9.10 -2.94 -8.63
N PHE A 134 -8.43 -1.89 -8.16
CA PHE A 134 -7.04 -1.63 -8.52
C PHE A 134 -6.08 -2.04 -7.41
N HIS A 135 -4.99 -2.70 -7.81
CA HIS A 135 -3.90 -3.15 -6.93
C HIS A 135 -2.58 -2.68 -7.53
N TYR A 136 -1.91 -1.78 -6.85
CA TYR A 136 -0.67 -1.14 -7.31
C TYR A 136 0.53 -1.80 -6.66
N VAL A 137 1.40 -2.37 -7.48
CA VAL A 137 2.60 -3.08 -7.05
C VAL A 137 3.82 -2.23 -7.37
N SER A 138 4.73 -2.06 -6.43
CA SER A 138 5.97 -1.30 -6.64
C SER A 138 7.15 -1.95 -5.94
N GLY A 139 8.31 -1.89 -6.58
CA GLY A 139 9.60 -2.19 -5.96
C GLY A 139 10.06 -1.14 -4.95
N SER A 140 9.37 -0.01 -4.86
CA SER A 140 9.65 1.06 -3.91
C SER A 140 9.33 0.65 -2.47
N PRO A 141 10.13 1.14 -1.49
CA PRO A 141 9.89 0.84 -0.08
C PRO A 141 8.63 1.52 0.47
N TRP A 142 8.03 0.93 1.51
CA TRP A 142 6.83 1.45 2.18
C TRP A 142 6.95 2.87 2.70
N GLN A 143 8.16 3.35 2.98
CA GLN A 143 8.43 4.73 3.38
C GLN A 143 8.00 5.76 2.32
N LEU A 144 7.90 5.36 1.06
CA LEU A 144 7.43 6.21 -0.04
C LEU A 144 5.91 6.18 -0.25
N TYR A 145 5.18 5.36 0.49
CA TYR A 145 3.73 5.21 0.35
C TYR A 145 2.98 6.54 0.38
N GLY A 146 3.29 7.40 1.37
CA GLY A 146 2.61 8.68 1.52
C GLY A 146 2.73 9.57 0.28
N SER A 147 3.94 9.71 -0.24
CA SER A 147 4.22 10.52 -1.44
C SER A 147 3.62 9.92 -2.70
N LEU A 148 3.71 8.59 -2.86
CA LEU A 148 3.15 7.88 -4.02
C LEU A 148 1.63 7.92 -4.03
N SER A 149 0.98 7.65 -2.90
CA SER A 149 -0.49 7.68 -2.81
C SER A 149 -1.05 9.08 -3.03
N GLN A 150 -0.41 10.10 -2.45
CA GLN A 150 -0.77 11.49 -2.68
C GLN A 150 -0.65 11.87 -4.15
N PHE A 151 0.41 11.45 -4.83
CA PHE A 151 0.59 11.72 -6.24
C PHE A 151 -0.44 10.99 -7.10
N LEU A 152 -0.54 9.66 -6.99
CA LEU A 152 -1.39 8.85 -7.86
C LEU A 152 -2.87 9.23 -7.77
N PHE A 153 -3.34 9.52 -6.56
CA PHE A 153 -4.75 9.85 -6.31
C PHE A 153 -5.06 11.35 -6.33
N SER A 154 -4.07 12.19 -6.63
CA SER A 154 -4.27 13.62 -6.85
C SER A 154 -4.79 13.91 -8.25
N GLU A 155 -5.22 15.15 -8.48
CA GLU A 155 -5.57 15.63 -9.82
C GLU A 155 -4.41 15.52 -10.83
N LYS A 156 -3.16 15.61 -10.37
CA LYS A 156 -1.97 15.46 -11.23
C LYS A 156 -1.75 14.02 -11.68
N GLY A 157 -1.96 13.05 -10.80
CA GLY A 157 -1.85 11.64 -11.13
C GLY A 157 -3.09 11.12 -11.84
N GLY A 158 -4.26 11.38 -11.27
CA GLY A 158 -5.56 11.05 -11.84
C GLY A 158 -5.87 9.55 -11.88
N PHE A 159 -5.10 8.71 -11.17
CA PHE A 159 -5.36 7.27 -11.15
C PHE A 159 -6.49 6.92 -10.18
N PRO A 160 -7.27 5.85 -10.48
CA PRO A 160 -8.29 5.34 -9.56
C PRO A 160 -7.70 4.94 -8.21
N GLU A 161 -8.47 5.10 -7.14
CA GLU A 161 -8.05 4.61 -5.83
C GLU A 161 -7.88 3.08 -5.82
N GLY A 162 -6.78 2.61 -5.23
CA GLY A 162 -6.44 1.19 -5.15
C GLY A 162 -5.59 0.86 -3.94
N THR A 163 -5.32 -0.42 -3.74
CA THR A 163 -4.42 -0.91 -2.70
C THR A 163 -2.97 -0.86 -3.18
N PHE A 164 -2.04 -0.66 -2.24
CA PHE A 164 -0.61 -0.69 -2.52
C PHE A 164 0.03 -1.97 -2.01
N HIS A 165 0.96 -2.50 -2.81
CA HIS A 165 1.80 -3.64 -2.50
C HIS A 165 3.26 -3.23 -2.74
N MET A 166 3.93 -2.83 -1.68
CA MET A 166 5.26 -2.22 -1.74
C MET A 166 6.30 -3.11 -1.07
N LYS A 167 7.58 -2.83 -1.35
CA LYS A 167 8.69 -3.62 -0.83
C LYS A 167 8.93 -3.31 0.65
N ASN A 168 9.02 -4.37 1.46
CA ASN A 168 9.52 -4.25 2.83
C ASN A 168 11.05 -4.25 2.80
N VAL A 169 11.66 -3.09 2.99
CA VAL A 169 13.11 -2.94 3.00
C VAL A 169 13.58 -2.89 4.45
N ARG A 170 14.25 -3.93 4.88
CA ARG A 170 14.78 -4.07 6.26
C ARG A 170 15.96 -3.16 6.60
N LYS A 171 16.42 -2.33 5.66
CA LYS A 171 17.59 -1.47 5.83
C LYS A 171 17.17 -0.03 6.13
N ASN A 172 17.91 0.60 7.02
CA ASN A 172 17.69 1.98 7.41
C ASN A 172 18.12 2.90 6.25
N LEU A 173 17.17 3.48 5.51
CA LEU A 173 17.42 4.41 4.39
C LEU A 173 18.24 5.66 4.80
N LEU A 174 18.47 5.86 6.09
CA LEU A 174 19.25 6.95 6.65
C LEU A 174 20.69 6.54 7.01
N SER A 175 21.13 5.32 6.63
CA SER A 175 22.51 4.89 6.90
C SER A 175 23.49 5.55 5.91
N PRO A 176 24.78 5.75 6.31
CA PRO A 176 25.80 6.28 5.41
C PRO A 176 26.02 5.47 4.13
N ASN A 177 25.64 4.21 4.12
CA ASN A 177 25.75 3.29 2.97
C ASN A 177 24.50 3.30 2.07
N THR A 178 23.64 4.29 2.23
CA THR A 178 22.34 4.41 1.52
C THR A 178 22.48 4.31 0.00
N TRP A 179 23.61 4.73 -0.57
CA TRP A 179 23.85 4.64 -2.02
C TRP A 179 24.02 3.22 -2.51
N GLU A 180 24.74 2.38 -1.79
CA GLU A 180 24.92 0.95 -2.11
C GLU A 180 23.60 0.21 -1.92
N ASP A 181 22.88 0.51 -0.84
CA ASP A 181 21.57 -0.06 -0.52
C ASP A 181 20.50 0.33 -1.57
N LEU A 182 20.50 1.57 -2.06
CA LEU A 182 19.63 2.03 -3.14
C LEU A 182 20.01 1.40 -4.49
N GLN A 183 21.31 1.20 -4.73
CA GLN A 183 21.78 0.51 -5.93
C GLN A 183 21.31 -0.94 -5.96
N GLU A 184 21.41 -1.66 -4.85
CA GLU A 184 20.92 -3.02 -4.71
C GLU A 184 19.39 -3.13 -4.91
N LEU A 185 18.65 -2.13 -4.43
CA LEU A 185 17.19 -2.02 -4.61
C LEU A 185 16.77 -1.84 -6.08
N VAL A 186 17.54 -1.07 -6.84
CA VAL A 186 17.21 -0.73 -8.22
C VAL A 186 17.77 -1.75 -9.21
N THR A 187 18.94 -2.35 -8.94
CA THR A 187 19.63 -3.25 -9.88
C THR A 187 19.25 -4.71 -9.72
N ASN A 188 18.62 -5.11 -8.61
CA ASN A 188 18.24 -6.50 -8.39
C ASN A 188 16.84 -6.82 -8.95
N GLU A 189 16.74 -6.84 -10.30
CA GLU A 189 15.49 -7.13 -11.03
C GLU A 189 14.87 -8.48 -10.63
N ASN A 190 15.69 -9.50 -10.36
CA ASN A 190 15.21 -10.83 -10.01
C ASN A 190 14.48 -10.84 -8.66
N THR A 191 15.01 -10.17 -7.63
CA THR A 191 14.34 -10.08 -6.33
C THR A 191 13.06 -9.25 -6.38
N THR A 192 13.03 -8.24 -7.24
CA THR A 192 11.82 -7.42 -7.47
C THR A 192 10.75 -8.23 -8.20
N PHE A 193 11.13 -9.03 -9.20
CA PHE A 193 10.20 -9.90 -9.91
C PHE A 193 9.60 -10.97 -9.00
N GLU A 194 10.43 -11.72 -8.28
CA GLU A 194 9.98 -12.75 -7.33
C GLU A 194 9.05 -12.18 -6.26
N GLN A 195 9.36 -11.01 -5.74
CA GLN A 195 8.50 -10.32 -4.78
C GLN A 195 7.16 -9.90 -5.39
N LYS A 196 7.15 -9.33 -6.60
CA LYS A 196 5.91 -8.96 -7.27
C LYS A 196 5.04 -10.19 -7.53
N MET A 197 5.64 -11.30 -7.93
CA MET A 197 4.92 -12.56 -8.11
C MET A 197 4.34 -13.11 -6.80
N ALA A 198 5.08 -13.04 -5.70
CA ALA A 198 4.61 -13.46 -4.39
C ALA A 198 3.46 -12.60 -3.84
N GLN A 199 3.33 -11.35 -4.28
CA GLN A 199 2.23 -10.45 -3.89
C GLN A 199 0.95 -10.66 -4.72
N ILE A 200 1.06 -11.34 -5.86
CA ILE A 200 -0.04 -11.59 -6.79
C ILE A 200 -0.65 -12.99 -6.58
N SER A 201 0.13 -13.94 -6.07
CA SER A 201 -0.29 -15.31 -5.80
C SER A 201 -1.04 -15.45 -4.47
#